data_dbc526e3b2e41c433caacf0801e43b89
#
_entry.id   dbc526e3b2e41c433caacf0801e43b89
#
_cell.length_a   1.000
_cell.length_b   1.000
_cell.length_c   1.000
_cell.angle_alpha   90.00
_cell.angle_beta   90.00
_cell.angle_gamma   90.00
#
_symmetry.space_group_name_H-M   'P 1'
#
loop_
_entity.id
_entity.type
_entity.pdbx_description
1 polymer ?
#
loop_
_entity_poly.entity_id
_entity_poly.type
_entity_poly.pdbx_seq_one_letter_code
_entity_poly.pdbx_strand_id
1 'polypeptide(L)'
;VLSVKGSKQLQAVVLALKIAEPKLRPEMYARTRQKILPDWTTGIQEKINAKPYSKVNTALMKGQRVSVGTQGVSVLAAQSSKPVRAGSTLTPQKNWAAAEFGTKPRVANISGRRGETQYQYRRRIMTGFLPNNRRGKFAFRQAEEIVSRSVAMWVQTVVQVMREAVEKGEN
;
A
#
# COMPACT_ATOMS: atom_id res chain seq x y z
N VAL A 1 -0.40 9.64 -2.01
CA VAL A 1 0.63 9.90 -3.05
C VAL A 1 1.65 10.83 -2.43
N LEU A 2 2.84 10.31 -2.14
CA LEU A 2 3.96 11.10 -1.65
C LEU A 2 4.61 11.79 -2.86
N SER A 3 4.41 13.08 -2.96
CA SER A 3 5.02 13.91 -4.01
C SER A 3 6.43 14.31 -3.60
N VAL A 4 7.40 13.97 -4.44
CA VAL A 4 8.83 14.25 -4.25
C VAL A 4 9.21 15.68 -4.71
N LYS A 5 8.29 16.62 -4.67
CA LYS A 5 8.45 17.98 -5.22
C LYS A 5 9.42 18.89 -4.46
N GLY A 6 10.36 18.42 -3.69
CA GLY A 6 11.21 19.34 -2.91
C GLY A 6 12.71 19.07 -2.91
N SER A 7 13.17 17.91 -3.35
CA SER A 7 14.59 17.58 -3.27
C SER A 7 15.28 17.75 -4.62
N LYS A 8 16.35 18.57 -4.68
CA LYS A 8 17.21 18.73 -5.88
C LYS A 8 17.79 17.39 -6.36
N GLN A 9 18.14 16.51 -5.43
CA GLN A 9 18.66 15.17 -5.75
C GLN A 9 17.62 14.32 -6.49
N LEU A 10 16.36 14.36 -6.06
CA LEU A 10 15.27 13.63 -6.70
C LEU A 10 14.90 14.21 -8.07
N GLN A 11 14.99 15.53 -8.23
CA GLN A 11 14.80 16.17 -9.51
C GLN A 11 15.91 15.75 -10.50
N ALA A 12 17.16 15.66 -10.05
CA ALA A 12 18.27 15.17 -10.85
C ALA A 12 18.07 13.71 -11.27
N VAL A 13 17.60 12.83 -10.38
CA VAL A 13 17.27 11.43 -10.71
C VAL A 13 16.13 11.34 -11.71
N VAL A 14 15.08 12.15 -11.56
CA VAL A 14 13.98 12.21 -12.54
C VAL A 14 14.48 12.66 -13.92
N LEU A 15 15.37 13.64 -13.95
CA LEU A 15 15.97 14.11 -15.21
C LEU A 15 16.86 13.02 -15.82
N ALA A 16 17.72 12.39 -15.05
CA ALA A 16 18.55 11.28 -15.49
C ALA A 16 17.71 10.12 -16.05
N LEU A 17 16.60 9.77 -15.41
CA LEU A 17 15.66 8.76 -15.92
C LEU A 17 14.97 9.16 -17.23
N LYS A 18 14.71 10.45 -17.43
CA LYS A 18 14.14 10.93 -18.72
C LYS A 18 15.12 10.85 -19.86
N ILE A 19 16.40 11.08 -19.58
CA ILE A 19 17.50 11.05 -20.57
C ILE A 19 17.97 9.60 -20.80
N ALA A 20 17.86 8.74 -19.79
CA ALA A 20 18.29 7.35 -19.89
C ALA A 20 17.65 6.62 -21.07
N GLU A 21 18.44 5.74 -21.69
CA GLU A 21 17.98 4.91 -22.77
C GLU A 21 16.69 4.14 -22.39
N PRO A 22 15.68 4.09 -23.26
CA PRO A 22 14.41 3.43 -22.97
C PRO A 22 14.54 1.98 -22.47
N LYS A 23 15.60 1.27 -22.92
CA LYS A 23 15.89 -0.11 -22.50
C LYS A 23 16.30 -0.23 -21.02
N LEU A 24 16.94 0.78 -20.43
CA LEU A 24 17.40 0.76 -19.04
C LEU A 24 16.28 1.04 -18.03
N ARG A 25 15.25 1.77 -18.43
CA ARG A 25 14.15 2.16 -17.53
C ARG A 25 13.42 0.96 -16.91
N PRO A 26 13.02 -0.08 -17.68
CA PRO A 26 12.36 -1.25 -17.09
C PRO A 26 13.22 -1.95 -16.04
N GLU A 27 14.53 -2.05 -16.28
CA GLU A 27 15.47 -2.66 -15.35
C GLU A 27 15.59 -1.86 -14.05
N MET A 28 15.75 -0.54 -14.15
CA MET A 28 15.77 0.36 -13.00
C MET A 28 14.50 0.22 -12.17
N TYR A 29 13.32 0.17 -12.80
CA TYR A 29 12.05 0.03 -12.13
C TYR A 29 11.90 -1.35 -11.46
N ALA A 30 12.33 -2.41 -12.12
CA ALA A 30 12.28 -3.77 -11.58
C ALA A 30 13.18 -3.90 -10.35
N ARG A 31 14.45 -3.49 -10.44
CA ARG A 31 15.42 -3.52 -9.32
C ARG A 31 14.96 -2.68 -8.14
N THR A 32 14.44 -1.47 -8.39
CA THR A 32 13.90 -0.60 -7.32
C THR A 32 12.72 -1.27 -6.64
N ARG A 33 11.79 -1.85 -7.41
CA ARG A 33 10.64 -2.56 -6.86
C ARG A 33 11.06 -3.76 -6.03
N GLN A 34 12.01 -4.55 -6.48
CA GLN A 34 12.54 -5.71 -5.75
C GLN A 34 13.15 -5.34 -4.41
N LYS A 35 13.79 -4.17 -4.30
CA LYS A 35 14.39 -3.70 -3.04
C LYS A 35 13.35 -3.15 -2.07
N ILE A 36 12.34 -2.41 -2.55
CA ILE A 36 11.38 -1.71 -1.67
C ILE A 36 10.20 -2.61 -1.26
N LEU A 37 9.75 -3.51 -2.13
CA LEU A 37 8.56 -4.32 -1.87
C LEU A 37 8.66 -5.19 -0.60
N PRO A 38 9.77 -5.88 -0.32
CA PRO A 38 9.92 -6.66 0.91
C PRO A 38 9.74 -5.80 2.17
N ASP A 39 10.44 -4.67 2.26
CA ASP A 39 10.35 -3.75 3.41
C ASP A 39 8.93 -3.22 3.60
N TRP A 40 8.24 -2.91 2.50
CA TRP A 40 6.85 -2.46 2.52
C TRP A 40 5.89 -3.52 3.03
N THR A 41 6.00 -4.74 2.52
CA THR A 41 5.11 -5.85 2.88
C THR A 41 5.35 -6.32 4.31
N THR A 42 6.62 -6.49 4.69
CA THR A 42 7.01 -6.92 6.05
C THR A 42 6.59 -5.90 7.08
N GLY A 43 6.87 -4.62 6.85
CA GLY A 43 6.52 -3.58 7.81
C GLY A 43 5.01 -3.42 8.02
N ILE A 44 4.18 -3.55 6.97
CA ILE A 44 2.72 -3.60 7.15
C ILE A 44 2.31 -4.84 7.97
N GLN A 45 2.90 -6.01 7.68
CA GLN A 45 2.58 -7.24 8.38
C GLN A 45 2.98 -7.17 9.87
N GLU A 46 4.12 -6.59 10.18
CA GLU A 46 4.56 -6.35 11.56
C GLU A 46 3.58 -5.45 12.32
N LYS A 47 3.12 -4.36 11.70
CA LYS A 47 2.13 -3.46 12.31
C LYS A 47 0.76 -4.14 12.51
N ILE A 48 0.39 -5.06 11.62
CA ILE A 48 -0.81 -5.88 11.80
C ILE A 48 -0.63 -6.85 12.97
N ASN A 49 0.54 -7.48 13.09
CA ASN A 49 0.83 -8.47 14.12
C ASN A 49 1.07 -7.85 15.51
N ALA A 50 1.51 -6.59 15.57
CA ALA A 50 1.82 -5.90 16.81
C ALA A 50 0.61 -5.71 17.76
N LYS A 51 -0.61 -5.90 17.27
CA LYS A 51 -1.84 -5.77 18.05
C LYS A 51 -2.84 -6.87 17.68
N PRO A 52 -3.69 -7.33 18.61
CA PRO A 52 -4.72 -8.33 18.35
C PRO A 52 -5.85 -7.75 17.51
N TYR A 53 -5.57 -7.52 16.24
CA TYR A 53 -6.58 -7.04 15.31
C TYR A 53 -7.46 -8.18 14.80
N SER A 54 -8.70 -7.84 14.45
CA SER A 54 -9.59 -8.82 13.87
C SER A 54 -9.04 -9.34 12.52
N LYS A 55 -9.33 -10.61 12.21
CA LYS A 55 -8.99 -11.23 10.92
C LYS A 55 -9.49 -10.40 9.71
N VAL A 56 -10.56 -9.62 9.91
CA VAL A 56 -11.12 -8.72 8.88
C VAL A 56 -10.15 -7.58 8.57
N ASN A 57 -9.56 -6.93 9.59
CA ASN A 57 -8.59 -5.85 9.37
C ASN A 57 -7.35 -6.34 8.62
N THR A 58 -6.82 -7.50 9.02
CA THR A 58 -5.69 -8.15 8.32
C THR A 58 -6.03 -8.43 6.86
N ALA A 59 -7.21 -8.99 6.60
CA ALA A 59 -7.63 -9.33 5.25
C ALA A 59 -7.88 -8.10 4.37
N LEU A 60 -8.34 -6.98 4.94
CA LEU A 60 -8.57 -5.72 4.22
C LEU A 60 -7.27 -4.99 3.86
N MET A 61 -6.15 -5.31 4.49
CA MET A 61 -4.84 -4.72 4.15
C MET A 61 -4.07 -5.51 3.09
N LYS A 62 -4.65 -6.57 2.51
CA LYS A 62 -4.01 -7.39 1.47
C LYS A 62 -3.85 -6.64 0.15
N GLY A 63 -2.83 -7.03 -0.63
CA GLY A 63 -2.54 -6.47 -1.93
C GLY A 63 -1.58 -5.27 -1.84
N GLN A 64 -0.45 -5.46 -1.15
CA GLN A 64 0.64 -4.50 -1.12
C GLN A 64 1.33 -4.48 -2.49
N ARG A 65 1.62 -3.28 -2.98
CA ARG A 65 2.32 -3.07 -4.25
C ARG A 65 3.28 -1.89 -4.15
N VAL A 66 4.31 -1.94 -4.96
CA VAL A 66 5.21 -0.81 -5.20
C VAL A 66 5.13 -0.47 -6.68
N SER A 67 4.80 0.75 -6.98
CA SER A 67 4.82 1.31 -8.33
C SER A 67 6.03 2.23 -8.47
N VAL A 68 6.84 2.00 -9.48
CA VAL A 68 8.01 2.82 -9.78
C VAL A 68 7.85 3.38 -11.18
N GLY A 69 8.07 4.67 -11.33
CA GLY A 69 7.96 5.38 -12.59
C GLY A 69 9.00 6.50 -12.73
N THR A 70 8.96 7.22 -13.84
CA THR A 70 9.85 8.36 -14.09
C THR A 70 9.66 9.51 -13.10
N GLN A 71 8.52 9.60 -12.46
CA GLN A 71 8.22 10.69 -11.52
C GLN A 71 8.43 10.31 -10.06
N GLY A 72 8.78 9.06 -9.78
CA GLY A 72 9.02 8.61 -8.41
C GLY A 72 8.56 7.20 -8.10
N VAL A 73 8.55 6.89 -6.81
CA VAL A 73 8.12 5.64 -6.24
C VAL A 73 6.84 5.86 -5.45
N SER A 74 5.85 5.00 -5.65
CA SER A 74 4.61 4.97 -4.89
C SER A 74 4.44 3.62 -4.22
N VAL A 75 4.15 3.61 -2.94
CA VAL A 75 3.78 2.42 -2.17
C VAL A 75 2.27 2.36 -2.02
N LEU A 76 1.68 1.23 -2.30
CA LEU A 76 0.25 1.01 -2.32
C LEU A 76 -0.10 -0.16 -1.40
N ALA A 77 -1.18 -0.02 -0.64
CA ALA A 77 -1.75 -1.08 0.19
C ALA A 77 -3.20 -1.34 -0.22
N ALA A 78 -3.73 -2.47 0.22
CA ALA A 78 -5.14 -2.83 0.04
C ALA A 78 -5.66 -2.82 -1.41
N GLN A 79 -4.81 -3.22 -2.36
CA GLN A 79 -5.14 -3.20 -3.80
C GLN A 79 -5.92 -4.43 -4.29
N SER A 80 -6.20 -5.39 -3.41
CA SER A 80 -6.94 -6.59 -3.78
C SER A 80 -8.42 -6.30 -3.99
N SER A 81 -8.97 -6.67 -5.15
CA SER A 81 -10.40 -6.62 -5.46
C SER A 81 -11.16 -7.87 -4.97
N LYS A 82 -10.44 -8.92 -4.53
CA LYS A 82 -11.05 -10.16 -4.06
C LYS A 82 -11.77 -9.93 -2.72
N PRO A 83 -12.97 -10.49 -2.52
CA PRO A 83 -13.66 -10.44 -1.24
C PRO A 83 -12.80 -11.02 -0.11
N VAL A 84 -12.98 -10.49 1.10
CA VAL A 84 -12.27 -10.96 2.31
C VAL A 84 -12.56 -12.44 2.62
N ARG A 85 -13.77 -12.88 2.29
CA ARG A 85 -14.23 -14.28 2.36
C ARG A 85 -15.34 -14.50 1.33
N ALA A 86 -15.62 -15.74 0.98
CA ALA A 86 -16.73 -16.10 0.12
C ALA A 86 -18.06 -15.52 0.64
N GLY A 87 -18.85 -14.94 -0.24
CA GLY A 87 -20.14 -14.29 0.09
C GLY A 87 -20.02 -12.93 0.80
N SER A 88 -18.81 -12.40 1.02
CA SER A 88 -18.63 -11.09 1.62
C SER A 88 -18.64 -9.99 0.55
N THR A 89 -19.26 -8.86 0.86
CA THR A 89 -19.18 -7.62 0.06
C THR A 89 -17.95 -6.79 0.38
N LEU A 90 -17.19 -7.15 1.44
CA LEU A 90 -15.98 -6.43 1.85
C LEU A 90 -14.81 -6.81 0.97
N THR A 91 -14.22 -5.83 0.31
CA THR A 91 -12.99 -5.97 -0.46
C THR A 91 -11.92 -4.99 0.05
N PRO A 92 -10.64 -5.35 0.01
CA PRO A 92 -9.56 -4.42 0.37
C PRO A 92 -9.67 -3.09 -0.35
N GLN A 93 -9.79 -3.11 -1.66
CA GLN A 93 -9.83 -1.91 -2.49
C GLN A 93 -10.93 -0.91 -2.11
N LYS A 94 -12.11 -1.38 -1.67
CA LYS A 94 -13.24 -0.52 -1.31
C LYS A 94 -13.29 -0.18 0.18
N ASN A 95 -12.80 -1.07 1.04
CA ASN A 95 -13.04 -1.01 2.49
C ASN A 95 -11.77 -0.79 3.33
N TRP A 96 -10.61 -0.54 2.70
CA TRP A 96 -9.33 -0.34 3.38
C TRP A 96 -9.37 0.79 4.41
N ALA A 97 -10.10 1.86 4.12
CA ALA A 97 -10.19 3.02 5.00
C ALA A 97 -10.76 2.66 6.38
N ALA A 98 -11.73 1.73 6.43
CA ALA A 98 -12.28 1.24 7.68
C ALA A 98 -11.25 0.46 8.51
N ALA A 99 -10.36 -0.31 7.86
CA ALA A 99 -9.26 -0.98 8.54
C ALA A 99 -8.18 0.01 8.98
N GLU A 100 -7.76 0.90 8.10
CA GLU A 100 -6.65 1.85 8.34
C GLU A 100 -7.01 2.90 9.38
N PHE A 101 -8.15 3.54 9.23
CA PHE A 101 -8.58 4.65 10.11
C PHE A 101 -9.56 4.22 11.21
N GLY A 102 -10.11 3.02 11.12
CA GLY A 102 -11.16 2.54 12.02
C GLY A 102 -12.52 3.12 11.69
N THR A 103 -13.51 2.65 12.44
CA THR A 103 -14.89 3.14 12.34
C THR A 103 -15.52 3.21 13.71
N LYS A 104 -16.52 4.07 13.83
CA LYS A 104 -17.41 4.05 15.01
C LYS A 104 -18.44 2.93 14.84
N PRO A 105 -18.64 2.06 15.84
CA PRO A 105 -19.77 1.14 15.84
C PRO A 105 -21.09 1.91 15.71
N ARG A 106 -21.98 1.40 14.88
CA ARG A 106 -23.31 1.97 14.71
C ARG A 106 -24.39 0.91 14.84
N VAL A 107 -25.57 1.30 15.18
CA VAL A 107 -26.76 0.43 15.19
C VAL A 107 -27.43 0.56 13.83
N ALA A 108 -27.70 -0.56 13.19
CA ALA A 108 -28.46 -0.62 11.95
C ALA A 108 -29.71 -1.46 12.15
N ASN A 109 -30.78 -1.06 11.51
CA ASN A 109 -31.97 -1.89 11.37
C ASN A 109 -31.70 -2.86 10.21
N ILE A 110 -31.80 -4.13 10.47
CA ILE A 110 -31.55 -5.19 9.49
C ILE A 110 -32.87 -5.91 9.28
N SER A 111 -33.27 -5.99 8.01
CA SER A 111 -34.42 -6.82 7.62
C SER A 111 -33.93 -8.23 7.31
N GLY A 112 -34.60 -9.22 7.86
CA GLY A 112 -34.38 -10.62 7.59
C GLY A 112 -35.67 -11.29 7.13
N ARG A 113 -35.54 -12.42 6.46
CA ARG A 113 -36.67 -13.27 6.08
C ARG A 113 -36.45 -14.69 6.58
N ARG A 114 -37.46 -15.25 7.24
CA ARG A 114 -37.44 -16.65 7.67
C ARG A 114 -38.75 -17.30 7.16
N GLY A 115 -38.65 -18.11 6.13
CA GLY A 115 -39.80 -18.56 5.37
C GLY A 115 -40.55 -17.38 4.75
N GLU A 116 -41.85 -17.26 4.98
CA GLU A 116 -42.68 -16.15 4.48
C GLU A 116 -42.68 -14.93 5.41
N THR A 117 -42.19 -15.07 6.64
CA THR A 117 -42.22 -14.01 7.63
C THR A 117 -41.02 -13.05 7.45
N GLN A 118 -41.32 -11.78 7.23
CA GLN A 118 -40.31 -10.71 7.31
C GLN A 118 -40.20 -10.21 8.75
N TYR A 119 -38.98 -10.01 9.21
CA TYR A 119 -38.72 -9.43 10.51
C TYR A 119 -37.65 -8.35 10.42
N GLN A 120 -37.74 -7.38 11.33
CA GLN A 120 -36.71 -6.34 11.48
C GLN A 120 -36.10 -6.45 12.87
N TYR A 121 -34.78 -6.30 12.92
CA TYR A 121 -34.08 -6.27 14.20
C TYR A 121 -32.94 -5.24 14.16
N ARG A 122 -32.64 -4.73 15.32
CA ARG A 122 -31.52 -3.80 15.50
C ARG A 122 -30.25 -4.56 15.81
N ARG A 123 -29.19 -4.30 15.05
CA ARG A 123 -27.89 -4.94 15.26
C ARG A 123 -26.79 -3.89 15.30
N ARG A 124 -25.87 -4.05 16.23
CA ARG A 124 -24.60 -3.33 16.19
C ARG A 124 -23.77 -3.84 15.03
N ILE A 125 -23.39 -2.94 14.14
CA ILE A 125 -22.51 -3.23 12.99
C ILE A 125 -21.19 -2.44 13.15
N MET A 126 -20.19 -2.80 12.36
CA MET A 126 -18.84 -2.22 12.39
C MET A 126 -18.07 -2.48 13.70
N THR A 127 -18.49 -3.43 14.52
CA THR A 127 -17.82 -3.80 15.77
C THR A 127 -16.49 -4.51 15.59
N GLY A 128 -16.24 -5.10 14.41
CA GLY A 128 -14.98 -5.76 14.07
C GLY A 128 -13.86 -4.81 13.66
N PHE A 129 -14.13 -3.51 13.54
CA PHE A 129 -13.14 -2.51 13.24
C PHE A 129 -12.63 -1.82 14.49
N LEU A 130 -11.42 -1.29 14.40
CA LEU A 130 -10.79 -0.56 15.48
C LEU A 130 -11.43 0.82 15.68
N PRO A 131 -11.24 1.42 16.86
CA PRO A 131 -11.63 2.80 17.12
C PRO A 131 -11.01 3.75 16.09
N ASN A 132 -11.68 4.85 15.80
CA ASN A 132 -11.24 5.84 14.83
C ASN A 132 -9.85 6.42 15.19
N ASN A 133 -8.96 6.50 14.20
CA ASN A 133 -7.64 7.08 14.32
C ASN A 133 -7.29 7.85 13.05
N ARG A 134 -7.13 9.17 13.15
CA ARG A 134 -6.85 10.05 12.01
C ARG A 134 -5.46 9.84 11.39
N ARG A 135 -4.50 9.33 12.15
CA ARG A 135 -3.10 9.12 11.69
C ARG A 135 -2.90 7.80 10.93
N GLY A 136 -3.95 6.99 10.79
CA GLY A 136 -3.82 5.64 10.26
C GLY A 136 -3.19 4.66 11.26
N LYS A 137 -3.18 3.38 10.92
CA LYS A 137 -2.73 2.31 11.82
C LYS A 137 -1.66 1.42 11.21
N PHE A 138 -1.71 1.20 9.92
CA PHE A 138 -0.87 0.24 9.20
C PHE A 138 -0.05 0.88 8.09
N ALA A 139 -0.70 1.16 6.95
CA ALA A 139 -0.04 1.63 5.75
C ALA A 139 0.53 3.04 5.91
N PHE A 140 -0.20 3.96 6.53
CA PHE A 140 0.28 5.33 6.73
C PHE A 140 1.48 5.36 7.67
N ARG A 141 1.46 4.62 8.77
CA ARG A 141 2.61 4.54 9.70
C ARG A 141 3.82 3.90 9.04
N GLN A 142 3.61 2.82 8.27
CA GLN A 142 4.69 2.18 7.55
C GLN A 142 5.26 3.09 6.46
N ALA A 143 4.43 3.87 5.78
CA ALA A 143 4.87 4.84 4.79
C ALA A 143 5.76 5.93 5.43
N GLU A 144 5.38 6.47 6.58
CA GLU A 144 6.19 7.45 7.32
C GLU A 144 7.60 6.91 7.63
N GLU A 145 7.72 5.62 7.99
CA GLU A 145 8.98 4.99 8.35
C GLU A 145 9.88 4.68 7.14
N ILE A 146 9.29 4.26 6.01
CA ILE A 146 10.10 3.79 4.89
C ILE A 146 10.35 4.83 3.78
N VAL A 147 9.67 5.99 3.81
CA VAL A 147 9.74 6.98 2.71
C VAL A 147 11.15 7.42 2.42
N SER A 148 11.87 7.91 3.44
CA SER A 148 13.25 8.39 3.28
C SER A 148 14.17 7.29 2.77
N ARG A 149 14.03 6.08 3.31
CA ARG A 149 14.80 4.90 2.90
C ARG A 149 14.47 4.49 1.46
N SER A 150 13.21 4.45 1.09
CA SER A 150 12.77 4.11 -0.27
C SER A 150 13.31 5.08 -1.32
N VAL A 151 13.37 6.36 -0.98
CA VAL A 151 13.98 7.38 -1.83
C VAL A 151 15.47 7.14 -2.02
N ALA A 152 16.19 6.89 -0.92
CA ALA A 152 17.63 6.60 -0.98
C ALA A 152 17.91 5.35 -1.82
N MET A 153 17.13 4.27 -1.62
CA MET A 153 17.25 3.04 -2.40
C MET A 153 16.96 3.24 -3.88
N TRP A 154 15.99 4.08 -4.21
CA TRP A 154 15.69 4.43 -5.60
C TRP A 154 16.85 5.17 -6.26
N VAL A 155 17.37 6.22 -5.62
CA VAL A 155 18.53 6.98 -6.12
C VAL A 155 19.73 6.05 -6.33
N GLN A 156 20.09 5.24 -5.34
CA GLN A 156 21.20 4.30 -5.42
C GLN A 156 21.03 3.29 -6.57
N THR A 157 19.81 2.79 -6.77
CA THR A 157 19.52 1.81 -7.84
C THR A 157 19.67 2.45 -9.21
N VAL A 158 19.21 3.70 -9.39
CA VAL A 158 19.36 4.41 -10.67
C VAL A 158 20.84 4.63 -10.99
N VAL A 159 21.61 5.13 -10.00
CA VAL A 159 23.06 5.36 -10.17
C VAL A 159 23.78 4.05 -10.50
N GLN A 160 23.47 2.96 -9.80
CA GLN A 160 24.08 1.66 -10.04
C GLN A 160 23.80 1.14 -11.46
N VAL A 161 22.56 1.16 -11.91
CA VAL A 161 22.18 0.68 -13.26
C VAL A 161 22.83 1.54 -14.35
N MET A 162 22.92 2.86 -14.15
CA MET A 162 23.61 3.74 -15.09
C MET A 162 25.10 3.43 -15.18
N ARG A 163 25.77 3.23 -14.04
CA ARG A 163 27.18 2.84 -14.01
C ARG A 163 27.44 1.51 -14.73
N GLU A 164 26.63 0.48 -14.42
CA GLU A 164 26.72 -0.82 -15.08
C GLU A 164 26.49 -0.72 -16.60
N ALA A 165 25.66 0.21 -17.06
CA ALA A 165 25.40 0.43 -18.48
C ALA A 165 26.62 1.08 -19.18
N VAL A 166 27.28 2.05 -18.53
CA VAL A 166 28.50 2.67 -19.04
C VAL A 166 29.63 1.64 -19.13
N GLU A 167 29.87 0.88 -18.05
CA GLU A 167 30.89 -0.16 -18.01
C GLU A 167 30.71 -1.25 -19.10
N LYS A 168 29.47 -1.56 -19.48
CA LYS A 168 29.14 -2.49 -20.57
C LYS A 168 29.27 -1.88 -21.94
N GLY A 169 29.17 -0.57 -22.09
CA GLY A 169 29.29 0.14 -23.35
C GLY A 169 30.73 0.46 -23.69
N GLU A 170 31.67 0.37 -22.74
CA GLU A 170 33.11 0.56 -22.96
C GLU A 170 33.85 -0.72 -23.38
N ASN A 171 33.19 -1.88 -23.36
CA ASN A 171 33.70 -3.17 -23.85
C ASN A 171 33.08 -3.53 -25.21
#